data_5216d7e1d3d510dce5d2d2384d0895e7
#
_entry.id   5216d7e1d3d510dce5d2d2384d0895e7
#
_cell.length_a   1.000
_cell.length_b   1.000
_cell.length_c   1.000
_cell.angle_alpha   90.00
_cell.angle_beta   90.00
_cell.angle_gamma   90.00
#
_symmetry.space_group_name_H-M   'P 1'
#
loop_
_entity.id
_entity.type
_entity.pdbx_description
1 polymer ?
#
loop_
_entity_poly.entity_id
_entity_poly.type
_entity_poly.pdbx_seq_one_letter_code
_entity_poly.pdbx_strand_id
1 'polypeptide(L)'
;MRIHCLQHLKNDTLGSIGTWIDDKEYKLTKTLLYENSFFPAPEEFDLLLIMGGTMSIYQEEEYSWLKPEKEFVSKVIEAGKPVLGSCFGAQMISEVLGGKVTKNPYKEIGWHTVRSIEENIEQSPSELTDSKLPSCMFPEFTGFMWHGDTFEIPAGAVKLFESEACPNQGFIYNGNVLGLQFHPEANRQWVRNLIRDSGHDLVSGKYIQSEKEILGQESFFDSSRNLTFSLMNWFEEKCGQEN
;
A
#
# COMPACT_ATOMS: atom_id res chain seq x y z
N MET A 1 12.96 -15.17 -4.40
CA MET A 1 12.02 -14.66 -3.38
C MET A 1 10.63 -15.27 -3.59
N ARG A 2 9.90 -15.55 -2.53
CA ARG A 2 8.53 -16.06 -2.50
C ARG A 2 7.63 -14.93 -2.00
N ILE A 3 6.63 -14.56 -2.76
CA ILE A 3 5.72 -13.46 -2.44
C ILE A 3 4.33 -14.02 -2.21
N HIS A 4 3.67 -13.59 -1.12
CA HIS A 4 2.27 -13.88 -0.88
C HIS A 4 1.45 -12.59 -0.95
N CYS A 5 0.30 -12.64 -1.62
CA CYS A 5 -0.58 -11.49 -1.82
C CYS A 5 -1.97 -11.77 -1.27
N LEU A 6 -2.48 -10.85 -0.44
CA LEU A 6 -3.88 -10.78 -0.05
C LEU A 6 -4.61 -9.90 -1.07
N GLN A 7 -5.53 -10.51 -1.82
CA GLN A 7 -6.31 -9.84 -2.87
C GLN A 7 -7.79 -9.78 -2.48
N HIS A 8 -8.34 -8.57 -2.38
CA HIS A 8 -9.70 -8.32 -1.89
C HIS A 8 -10.75 -8.26 -3.00
N LEU A 9 -10.36 -7.87 -4.22
CA LEU A 9 -11.26 -7.68 -5.35
C LEU A 9 -10.89 -8.59 -6.51
N LYS A 10 -11.90 -9.22 -7.12
CA LYS A 10 -11.71 -10.19 -8.21
C LYS A 10 -11.02 -9.60 -9.44
N ASN A 11 -11.35 -8.35 -9.77
CA ASN A 11 -10.82 -7.67 -10.95
C ASN A 11 -9.57 -6.85 -10.66
N ASP A 12 -9.12 -6.80 -9.40
CA ASP A 12 -7.91 -6.09 -9.04
C ASP A 12 -6.68 -6.89 -9.44
N THR A 13 -5.69 -6.20 -9.98
CA THR A 13 -4.40 -6.76 -10.38
C THR A 13 -3.29 -6.13 -9.57
N LEU A 14 -2.12 -6.71 -9.58
CA LEU A 14 -0.95 -6.14 -8.90
C LEU A 14 -0.30 -4.97 -9.66
N GLY A 15 -0.88 -4.53 -10.77
CA GLY A 15 -0.37 -3.40 -11.55
C GLY A 15 1.13 -3.51 -11.86
N SER A 16 1.88 -2.45 -11.57
CA SER A 16 3.34 -2.41 -11.75
C SER A 16 4.10 -3.37 -10.83
N ILE A 17 3.57 -3.70 -9.64
CA ILE A 17 4.14 -4.73 -8.75
C ILE A 17 4.14 -6.09 -9.46
N GLY A 18 3.01 -6.46 -10.11
CA GLY A 18 2.93 -7.69 -10.88
C GLY A 18 3.95 -7.76 -12.00
N THR A 19 4.12 -6.65 -12.75
CA THR A 19 5.15 -6.57 -13.79
C THR A 19 6.56 -6.80 -13.22
N TRP A 20 6.88 -6.19 -12.08
CA TRP A 20 8.17 -6.39 -11.43
C TRP A 20 8.39 -7.85 -10.98
N ILE A 21 7.34 -8.50 -10.42
CA ILE A 21 7.39 -9.90 -10.00
C ILE A 21 7.67 -10.82 -11.22
N ASP A 22 6.98 -10.57 -12.34
CA ASP A 22 7.14 -11.33 -13.58
C ASP A 22 8.53 -11.14 -14.18
N ASP A 23 9.04 -9.89 -14.23
CA ASP A 23 10.38 -9.54 -14.74
C ASP A 23 11.50 -10.23 -13.92
N LYS A 24 11.28 -10.47 -12.62
CA LYS A 24 12.21 -11.13 -11.70
C LYS A 24 12.00 -12.65 -11.61
N GLU A 25 10.97 -13.19 -12.28
CA GLU A 25 10.58 -14.61 -12.21
C GLU A 25 10.37 -15.12 -10.77
N TYR A 26 9.82 -14.24 -9.87
CA TYR A 26 9.58 -14.61 -8.49
C TYR A 26 8.28 -15.41 -8.33
N LYS A 27 8.28 -16.30 -7.34
CA LYS A 27 7.10 -17.12 -7.03
C LYS A 27 6.05 -16.26 -6.33
N LEU A 28 4.89 -16.12 -6.96
CA LEU A 28 3.72 -15.46 -6.41
C LEU A 28 2.65 -16.48 -6.00
N THR A 29 2.15 -16.38 -4.77
CA THR A 29 0.95 -17.08 -4.29
C THR A 29 -0.07 -16.05 -3.83
N LYS A 30 -1.37 -16.40 -3.83
CA LYS A 30 -2.44 -15.47 -3.46
C LYS A 30 -3.47 -16.13 -2.55
N THR A 31 -3.95 -15.38 -1.55
CA THR A 31 -5.23 -15.62 -0.91
C THR A 31 -6.26 -14.68 -1.53
N LEU A 32 -7.27 -15.24 -2.18
CA LEU A 32 -8.35 -14.51 -2.83
C LEU A 32 -9.51 -14.38 -1.84
N LEU A 33 -9.56 -13.28 -1.09
CA LEU A 33 -10.45 -13.09 0.07
C LEU A 33 -11.95 -13.16 -0.30
N TYR A 34 -12.26 -12.86 -1.57
CA TYR A 34 -13.60 -13.00 -2.12
C TYR A 34 -14.00 -14.45 -2.45
N GLU A 35 -13.09 -15.41 -2.36
CA GLU A 35 -13.33 -16.84 -2.56
C GLU A 35 -13.19 -17.65 -1.27
N ASN A 36 -12.11 -17.38 -0.51
CA ASN A 36 -11.80 -18.08 0.73
C ASN A 36 -10.83 -17.26 1.59
N SER A 37 -10.63 -17.69 2.84
CA SER A 37 -9.68 -17.11 3.79
C SER A 37 -8.67 -18.13 4.29
N PHE A 38 -8.11 -18.95 3.38
CA PHE A 38 -6.99 -19.84 3.69
C PHE A 38 -5.67 -19.08 3.57
N PHE A 39 -4.99 -18.94 4.68
CA PHE A 39 -3.71 -18.24 4.76
C PHE A 39 -2.57 -19.25 4.89
N PRO A 40 -1.42 -19.02 4.20
CA PRO A 40 -0.23 -19.84 4.39
C PRO A 40 0.43 -19.57 5.75
N ALA A 41 1.33 -20.45 6.18
CA ALA A 41 2.19 -20.13 7.31
C ALA A 41 3.22 -19.05 6.93
N PRO A 42 3.65 -18.16 7.88
CA PRO A 42 4.61 -17.08 7.58
C PRO A 42 5.94 -17.58 6.98
N GLU A 43 6.31 -18.81 7.24
CA GLU A 43 7.54 -19.46 6.74
C GLU A 43 7.45 -19.84 5.25
N GLU A 44 6.26 -19.83 4.66
CA GLU A 44 6.04 -20.21 3.27
C GLU A 44 6.33 -19.10 2.26
N PHE A 45 6.49 -17.85 2.74
CA PHE A 45 6.81 -16.69 1.91
C PHE A 45 7.84 -15.77 2.59
N ASP A 46 8.42 -14.87 1.81
CA ASP A 46 9.46 -13.93 2.23
C ASP A 46 8.93 -12.49 2.30
N LEU A 47 7.88 -12.16 1.53
CA LEU A 47 7.21 -10.85 1.50
C LEU A 47 5.70 -11.03 1.46
N LEU A 48 4.97 -10.27 2.29
CA LEU A 48 3.52 -10.14 2.23
C LEU A 48 3.11 -8.84 1.54
N LEU A 49 2.22 -8.95 0.54
CA LEU A 49 1.54 -7.82 -0.09
C LEU A 49 0.07 -7.81 0.34
N ILE A 50 -0.41 -6.68 0.87
CA ILE A 50 -1.81 -6.47 1.23
C ILE A 50 -2.35 -5.37 0.32
N MET A 51 -3.19 -5.76 -0.64
CA MET A 51 -3.66 -4.84 -1.68
C MET A 51 -4.82 -3.97 -1.21
N GLY A 52 -5.21 -3.04 -2.05
CA GLY A 52 -6.37 -2.19 -1.85
C GLY A 52 -7.71 -2.95 -1.83
N GLY A 53 -8.77 -2.24 -1.50
CA GLY A 53 -10.12 -2.77 -1.46
C GLY A 53 -11.16 -1.65 -1.33
N THR A 54 -12.41 -1.96 -1.65
CA THR A 54 -13.53 -0.99 -1.56
C THR A 54 -14.26 -1.04 -0.22
N MET A 55 -13.94 -2.04 0.62
CA MET A 55 -14.50 -2.22 1.95
C MET A 55 -13.84 -1.29 2.97
N SER A 56 -14.53 -1.06 4.09
CA SER A 56 -13.92 -0.44 5.27
C SER A 56 -13.42 -1.51 6.23
N ILE A 57 -12.35 -1.20 6.97
CA ILE A 57 -11.76 -2.08 7.99
C ILE A 57 -12.74 -2.47 9.11
N TYR A 58 -13.87 -1.75 9.24
CA TYR A 58 -14.89 -1.98 10.26
C TYR A 58 -16.06 -2.85 9.80
N GLN A 59 -16.08 -3.31 8.54
CA GLN A 59 -17.18 -4.09 7.97
C GLN A 59 -17.04 -5.59 8.26
N GLU A 60 -16.66 -5.98 9.47
CA GLU A 60 -16.46 -7.40 9.85
C GLU A 60 -17.75 -8.21 9.80
N GLU A 61 -18.92 -7.58 10.00
CA GLU A 61 -20.21 -8.23 9.88
C GLU A 61 -20.56 -8.57 8.42
N GLU A 62 -20.08 -7.75 7.47
CA GLU A 62 -20.30 -7.93 6.04
C GLU A 62 -19.26 -8.85 5.40
N TYR A 63 -17.99 -8.71 5.82
CA TYR A 63 -16.87 -9.46 5.29
C TYR A 63 -16.27 -10.39 6.34
N SER A 64 -16.77 -11.63 6.38
CA SER A 64 -16.38 -12.64 7.39
C SER A 64 -14.88 -12.99 7.39
N TRP A 65 -14.17 -12.71 6.30
CA TRP A 65 -12.74 -12.92 6.17
C TRP A 65 -11.90 -11.80 6.84
N LEU A 66 -12.50 -10.66 7.18
CA LEU A 66 -11.76 -9.50 7.68
C LEU A 66 -11.08 -9.78 9.03
N LYS A 67 -11.78 -10.42 9.96
CA LYS A 67 -11.22 -10.79 11.26
C LYS A 67 -10.10 -11.84 11.14
N PRO A 68 -10.27 -12.96 10.42
CA PRO A 68 -9.17 -13.89 10.13
C PRO A 68 -7.96 -13.23 9.45
N GLU A 69 -8.19 -12.26 8.55
CA GLU A 69 -7.11 -11.52 7.90
C GLU A 69 -6.33 -10.66 8.89
N LYS A 70 -7.01 -9.91 9.79
CA LYS A 70 -6.34 -9.14 10.85
C LYS A 70 -5.46 -10.04 11.72
N GLU A 71 -5.97 -11.21 12.12
CA GLU A 71 -5.21 -12.18 12.91
C GLU A 71 -3.99 -12.74 12.14
N PHE A 72 -4.15 -12.98 10.85
CA PHE A 72 -3.05 -13.41 9.98
C PHE A 72 -1.98 -12.34 9.82
N VAL A 73 -2.38 -11.10 9.51
CA VAL A 73 -1.45 -9.96 9.35
C VAL A 73 -0.68 -9.71 10.65
N SER A 74 -1.33 -9.77 11.83
CA SER A 74 -0.64 -9.67 13.12
C SER A 74 0.47 -10.71 13.27
N LYS A 75 0.15 -11.99 13.00
CA LYS A 75 1.14 -13.08 13.09
C LYS A 75 2.32 -12.90 12.13
N VAL A 76 2.07 -12.40 10.92
CA VAL A 76 3.12 -12.14 9.93
C VAL A 76 4.06 -11.02 10.40
N ILE A 77 3.49 -9.92 10.95
CA ILE A 77 4.28 -8.82 11.52
C ILE A 77 5.06 -9.28 12.75
N GLU A 78 4.43 -10.02 13.67
CA GLU A 78 5.08 -10.60 14.86
C GLU A 78 6.21 -11.57 14.50
N ALA A 79 6.10 -12.27 13.36
CA ALA A 79 7.16 -13.13 12.82
C ALA A 79 8.31 -12.33 12.16
N GLY A 80 8.27 -11.00 12.17
CA GLY A 80 9.30 -10.14 11.61
C GLY A 80 9.32 -10.06 10.08
N LYS A 81 8.30 -10.57 9.40
CA LYS A 81 8.28 -10.59 7.93
C LYS A 81 8.11 -9.21 7.32
N PRO A 82 8.79 -8.91 6.20
CA PRO A 82 8.52 -7.74 5.38
C PRO A 82 7.07 -7.71 4.89
N VAL A 83 6.41 -6.55 5.02
CA VAL A 83 5.01 -6.35 4.64
C VAL A 83 4.85 -5.03 3.90
N LEU A 84 4.18 -5.05 2.76
CA LEU A 84 3.71 -3.86 2.05
C LEU A 84 2.18 -3.84 2.04
N GLY A 85 1.58 -2.79 2.62
CA GLY A 85 0.15 -2.51 2.51
C GLY A 85 -0.12 -1.29 1.62
N SER A 86 -0.99 -1.46 0.60
CA SER A 86 -1.45 -0.39 -0.29
C SER A 86 -2.90 -0.04 0.03
N CYS A 87 -3.21 1.23 0.25
CA CYS A 87 -4.53 1.79 0.53
C CYS A 87 -5.25 1.06 1.69
N PHE A 88 -6.23 0.20 1.43
CA PHE A 88 -6.87 -0.64 2.44
C PHE A 88 -5.84 -1.50 3.21
N GLY A 89 -4.81 -2.01 2.52
CA GLY A 89 -3.74 -2.76 3.16
C GLY A 89 -2.95 -1.94 4.20
N ALA A 90 -2.73 -0.65 3.96
CA ALA A 90 -2.11 0.23 4.94
C ALA A 90 -3.02 0.48 6.14
N GLN A 91 -4.33 0.62 5.90
CA GLN A 91 -5.35 0.74 6.96
C GLN A 91 -5.42 -0.54 7.81
N MET A 92 -5.33 -1.72 7.16
CA MET A 92 -5.25 -3.03 7.84
C MET A 92 -4.03 -3.10 8.76
N ILE A 93 -2.85 -2.73 8.27
CA ILE A 93 -1.62 -2.73 9.08
C ILE A 93 -1.76 -1.76 10.25
N SER A 94 -2.27 -0.54 10.02
CA SER A 94 -2.48 0.43 11.09
C SER A 94 -3.40 -0.11 12.17
N GLU A 95 -4.56 -0.66 11.81
CA GLU A 95 -5.54 -1.24 12.73
C GLU A 95 -4.95 -2.39 13.55
N VAL A 96 -4.22 -3.31 12.91
CA VAL A 96 -3.56 -4.45 13.56
C VAL A 96 -2.50 -4.01 14.56
N LEU A 97 -1.82 -2.89 14.29
CA LEU A 97 -0.84 -2.27 15.19
C LEU A 97 -1.47 -1.33 16.24
N GLY A 98 -2.81 -1.28 16.34
CA GLY A 98 -3.54 -0.50 17.35
C GLY A 98 -3.83 0.95 16.97
N GLY A 99 -3.58 1.35 15.71
CA GLY A 99 -4.05 2.62 15.16
C GLY A 99 -5.54 2.55 14.81
N LYS A 100 -6.16 3.71 14.58
CA LYS A 100 -7.57 3.81 14.17
C LYS A 100 -7.66 4.25 12.71
N VAL A 101 -8.61 3.66 12.01
CA VAL A 101 -8.99 4.12 10.66
C VAL A 101 -10.25 4.97 10.78
N THR A 102 -10.27 6.11 10.14
CA THR A 102 -11.38 7.08 10.20
C THR A 102 -11.62 7.69 8.83
N LYS A 103 -12.74 8.39 8.66
CA LYS A 103 -12.98 9.18 7.46
C LYS A 103 -11.98 10.31 7.36
N ASN A 104 -11.33 10.42 6.18
CA ASN A 104 -10.55 11.61 5.86
C ASN A 104 -11.49 12.80 5.59
N PRO A 105 -11.12 14.04 5.94
CA PRO A 105 -11.95 15.23 5.64
C PRO A 105 -12.28 15.39 4.16
N TYR A 106 -11.41 14.92 3.28
CA TYR A 106 -11.58 14.97 1.83
C TYR A 106 -11.38 13.61 1.20
N LYS A 107 -12.21 13.28 0.20
CA LYS A 107 -11.89 12.20 -0.74
C LYS A 107 -10.74 12.67 -1.64
N GLU A 108 -9.75 11.83 -1.85
CA GLU A 108 -8.58 12.11 -2.68
C GLU A 108 -8.50 11.08 -3.81
N ILE A 109 -8.69 11.53 -5.04
CA ILE A 109 -8.74 10.67 -6.23
C ILE A 109 -7.93 11.28 -7.37
N GLY A 110 -7.03 10.49 -7.94
CA GLY A 110 -6.15 10.88 -9.03
C GLY A 110 -4.70 11.02 -8.62
N TRP A 111 -3.95 11.78 -9.38
CA TRP A 111 -2.52 12.02 -9.16
C TRP A 111 -2.31 13.25 -8.29
N HIS A 112 -1.72 13.07 -7.11
CA HIS A 112 -1.47 14.16 -6.16
C HIS A 112 -0.03 14.12 -5.66
N THR A 113 0.48 15.29 -5.28
CA THR A 113 1.81 15.42 -4.67
C THR A 113 1.81 14.82 -3.28
N VAL A 114 2.77 13.93 -3.04
CA VAL A 114 3.11 13.35 -1.74
C VAL A 114 4.44 13.93 -1.29
N ARG A 115 4.51 14.43 -0.06
CA ARG A 115 5.73 14.97 0.53
C ARG A 115 6.27 14.04 1.59
N SER A 116 7.58 13.84 1.60
CA SER A 116 8.26 13.12 2.66
C SER A 116 8.46 14.01 3.89
N ILE A 117 8.46 13.42 5.07
CA ILE A 117 8.71 14.08 6.35
C ILE A 117 10.12 13.68 6.81
N GLU A 118 11.13 14.33 6.23
CA GLU A 118 12.54 14.00 6.43
C GLU A 118 12.96 14.05 7.90
N GLU A 119 12.46 15.04 8.66
CA GLU A 119 12.77 15.18 10.10
C GLU A 119 12.40 13.93 10.92
N ASN A 120 11.30 13.28 10.58
CA ASN A 120 10.89 12.06 11.27
C ASN A 120 11.82 10.88 10.94
N ILE A 121 12.33 10.84 9.72
CA ILE A 121 13.21 9.78 9.24
C ILE A 121 14.60 9.95 9.86
N GLU A 122 15.14 11.17 9.88
CA GLU A 122 16.45 11.47 10.47
C GLU A 122 16.51 11.26 11.99
N GLN A 123 15.40 11.49 12.69
CA GLN A 123 15.27 11.34 14.14
C GLN A 123 14.90 9.91 14.57
N SER A 124 14.63 9.03 13.61
CA SER A 124 14.26 7.64 13.92
C SER A 124 15.47 6.83 14.37
N PRO A 125 15.30 5.82 15.25
CA PRO A 125 16.35 4.89 15.59
C PRO A 125 17.00 4.31 14.33
N SER A 126 18.32 4.13 14.34
CA SER A 126 19.10 3.63 13.18
C SER A 126 18.55 2.31 12.63
N GLU A 127 17.98 1.48 13.47
CA GLU A 127 17.33 0.22 13.09
C GLU A 127 16.11 0.40 12.16
N LEU A 128 15.43 1.56 12.21
CA LEU A 128 14.32 1.90 11.31
C LEU A 128 14.80 2.53 10.00
N THR A 129 16.02 3.06 9.98
CA THR A 129 16.60 3.84 8.87
C THR A 129 17.78 3.17 8.18
N ASP A 130 18.30 2.05 8.71
CA ASP A 130 19.49 1.36 8.21
C ASP A 130 19.40 0.89 6.75
N SER A 131 18.18 0.80 6.19
CA SER A 131 17.98 0.73 4.75
C SER A 131 17.14 1.92 4.31
N LYS A 132 17.79 2.92 3.77
CA LYS A 132 17.15 4.11 3.23
C LYS A 132 16.08 3.71 2.23
N LEU A 133 14.85 4.20 2.44
CA LEU A 133 13.79 4.13 1.44
C LEU A 133 14.30 4.67 0.09
N PRO A 134 13.72 4.24 -1.04
CA PRO A 134 14.16 4.69 -2.36
C PRO A 134 14.24 6.21 -2.47
N SER A 135 15.37 6.72 -2.98
CA SER A 135 15.61 8.17 -3.10
C SER A 135 14.57 8.90 -3.96
N CYS A 136 13.89 8.18 -4.87
CA CYS A 136 12.81 8.73 -5.68
C CYS A 136 11.54 9.12 -4.87
N MET A 137 11.47 8.76 -3.60
CA MET A 137 10.40 9.15 -2.68
C MET A 137 10.71 10.44 -1.90
N PHE A 138 11.82 11.13 -2.21
CA PHE A 138 12.30 12.31 -1.51
C PHE A 138 12.67 13.45 -2.47
N PRO A 139 12.44 14.75 -2.11
CA PRO A 139 11.62 15.19 -0.96
C PRO A 139 10.12 15.08 -1.22
N GLU A 140 9.72 14.95 -2.49
CA GLU A 140 8.35 14.81 -2.93
C GLU A 140 8.25 13.99 -4.22
N PHE A 141 7.09 13.39 -4.45
CA PHE A 141 6.78 12.63 -5.65
C PHE A 141 5.27 12.72 -5.96
N THR A 142 4.85 12.24 -7.12
CA THR A 142 3.44 12.14 -7.47
C THR A 142 2.95 10.70 -7.19
N GLY A 143 1.96 10.57 -6.30
CA GLY A 143 1.28 9.31 -5.98
C GLY A 143 -0.12 9.25 -6.58
N PHE A 144 -0.60 8.05 -6.89
CA PHE A 144 -1.98 7.82 -7.31
C PHE A 144 -2.85 7.54 -6.09
N MET A 145 -3.94 8.31 -5.95
CA MET A 145 -4.87 8.24 -4.83
C MET A 145 -6.23 7.73 -5.29
N TRP A 146 -6.88 6.91 -4.43
CA TRP A 146 -8.29 6.57 -4.53
C TRP A 146 -8.82 6.17 -3.16
N HIS A 147 -9.03 7.15 -2.28
CA HIS A 147 -9.47 6.86 -0.91
C HIS A 147 -10.33 7.98 -0.32
N GLY A 148 -11.12 7.61 0.68
CA GLY A 148 -11.92 8.52 1.50
C GLY A 148 -11.74 8.27 2.99
N ASP A 149 -11.01 7.22 3.35
CA ASP A 149 -10.61 6.91 4.72
C ASP A 149 -9.11 7.19 4.89
N THR A 150 -8.69 7.39 6.13
CA THR A 150 -7.31 7.57 6.55
C THR A 150 -7.05 6.78 7.83
N PHE A 151 -5.79 6.66 8.23
CA PHE A 151 -5.38 5.93 9.43
C PHE A 151 -4.57 6.81 10.38
N GLU A 152 -4.57 6.46 11.65
CA GLU A 152 -3.60 6.97 12.63
C GLU A 152 -2.25 6.28 12.41
N ILE A 153 -1.16 6.98 12.71
CA ILE A 153 0.17 6.36 12.74
C ILE A 153 0.26 5.50 14.00
N PRO A 154 0.47 4.18 13.88
CA PRO A 154 0.54 3.30 15.04
C PRO A 154 1.69 3.65 16.00
N ALA A 155 1.52 3.31 17.25
CA ALA A 155 2.60 3.47 18.25
C ALA A 155 3.85 2.67 17.83
N GLY A 156 5.01 3.31 17.84
CA GLY A 156 6.28 2.71 17.39
C GLY A 156 6.52 2.76 15.88
N ALA A 157 5.54 3.21 15.08
CA ALA A 157 5.75 3.48 13.67
C ALA A 157 6.24 4.92 13.43
N VAL A 158 6.95 5.13 12.33
CA VAL A 158 7.42 6.43 11.87
C VAL A 158 6.54 6.92 10.72
N LYS A 159 5.94 8.09 10.88
CA LYS A 159 5.22 8.76 9.79
C LYS A 159 6.21 9.20 8.70
N LEU A 160 5.95 8.78 7.46
CA LEU A 160 6.83 9.03 6.33
C LEU A 160 6.32 10.11 5.39
N PHE A 161 5.03 10.10 5.10
CA PHE A 161 4.46 10.87 3.98
C PHE A 161 3.16 11.56 4.37
N GLU A 162 2.90 12.68 3.68
CA GLU A 162 1.65 13.43 3.73
C GLU A 162 1.29 14.02 2.37
N SER A 163 0.01 14.39 2.17
CA SER A 163 -0.48 15.19 1.05
C SER A 163 -1.26 16.41 1.57
N GLU A 164 -1.66 17.30 0.67
CA GLU A 164 -2.51 18.45 1.05
C GLU A 164 -3.87 18.02 1.61
N ALA A 165 -4.41 16.90 1.10
CA ALA A 165 -5.75 16.41 1.48
C ALA A 165 -5.71 15.43 2.66
N CYS A 166 -4.58 14.74 2.89
CA CYS A 166 -4.47 13.70 3.89
C CYS A 166 -3.11 13.78 4.62
N PRO A 167 -3.12 14.01 5.94
CA PRO A 167 -1.89 14.13 6.70
C PRO A 167 -1.11 12.82 6.84
N ASN A 168 -1.75 11.66 6.65
CA ASN A 168 -1.13 10.36 6.86
C ASN A 168 -1.17 9.53 5.57
N GLN A 169 -0.17 9.72 4.71
CA GLN A 169 -0.02 9.03 3.44
C GLN A 169 0.90 7.81 3.49
N GLY A 170 1.63 7.64 4.59
CA GLY A 170 2.46 6.47 4.77
C GLY A 170 3.22 6.44 6.08
N PHE A 171 3.55 5.24 6.52
CA PHE A 171 4.35 4.97 7.71
C PHE A 171 5.21 3.71 7.52
N ILE A 172 6.28 3.63 8.28
CA ILE A 172 7.09 2.41 8.42
C ILE A 172 7.10 1.95 9.88
N TYR A 173 7.03 0.64 10.10
CA TYR A 173 7.13 0.00 11.41
C TYR A 173 8.20 -1.09 11.37
N ASN A 174 9.04 -1.17 12.40
CA ASN A 174 10.17 -2.12 12.53
C ASN A 174 11.11 -2.19 11.31
N GLY A 175 11.15 -1.13 10.48
CA GLY A 175 12.07 -1.03 9.34
C GLY A 175 11.75 -1.94 8.14
N ASN A 176 10.70 -2.75 8.20
CA ASN A 176 10.32 -3.70 7.13
C ASN A 176 8.81 -3.81 6.88
N VAL A 177 7.97 -3.15 7.68
CA VAL A 177 6.52 -3.10 7.49
C VAL A 177 6.14 -1.70 7.00
N LEU A 178 5.69 -1.58 5.77
CA LEU A 178 5.39 -0.31 5.10
C LEU A 178 3.90 -0.22 4.76
N GLY A 179 3.21 0.77 5.30
CA GLY A 179 1.84 1.12 4.95
C GLY A 179 1.81 2.39 4.11
N LEU A 180 1.21 2.32 2.91
CA LEU A 180 1.06 3.44 1.97
C LEU A 180 -0.42 3.65 1.64
N GLN A 181 -0.96 4.85 1.90
CA GLN A 181 -2.35 5.18 1.58
C GLN A 181 -2.58 5.32 0.07
N PHE A 182 -1.56 5.74 -0.66
CA PHE A 182 -1.57 5.81 -2.12
C PHE A 182 -1.28 4.45 -2.75
N HIS A 183 -1.50 4.36 -4.06
CA HIS A 183 -1.33 3.15 -4.86
C HIS A 183 -0.01 3.19 -5.64
N PRO A 184 1.10 2.64 -5.12
CA PRO A 184 2.35 2.58 -5.86
C PRO A 184 2.23 1.70 -7.10
N GLU A 185 1.36 0.68 -7.08
CA GLU A 185 1.12 -0.26 -8.16
C GLU A 185 0.43 0.33 -9.40
N ALA A 186 -0.08 1.57 -9.32
CA ALA A 186 -0.91 2.17 -10.34
C ALA A 186 -0.19 2.27 -11.70
N ASN A 187 -0.63 1.45 -12.66
CA ASN A 187 -0.29 1.58 -14.07
C ASN A 187 -1.54 1.92 -14.90
N ARG A 188 -1.37 2.28 -16.16
CA ARG A 188 -2.47 2.73 -17.00
C ARG A 188 -3.62 1.71 -17.09
N GLN A 189 -3.31 0.42 -17.21
CA GLN A 189 -4.33 -0.62 -17.31
C GLN A 189 -5.07 -0.81 -16.00
N TRP A 190 -4.35 -0.80 -14.89
CA TRP A 190 -4.89 -0.88 -13.53
C TRP A 190 -5.84 0.30 -13.25
N VAL A 191 -5.42 1.54 -13.55
CA VAL A 191 -6.24 2.75 -13.39
C VAL A 191 -7.50 2.71 -14.25
N ARG A 192 -7.41 2.25 -15.51
CA ARG A 192 -8.60 2.07 -16.36
C ARG A 192 -9.60 1.07 -15.80
N ASN A 193 -9.11 -0.03 -15.25
CA ASN A 193 -9.96 -1.02 -14.58
C ASN A 193 -10.65 -0.42 -13.36
N LEU A 194 -9.90 0.32 -12.54
CA LEU A 194 -10.44 1.00 -11.36
C LEU A 194 -11.52 2.03 -11.73
N ILE A 195 -11.27 2.86 -12.76
CA ILE A 195 -12.26 3.83 -13.26
C ILE A 195 -13.52 3.11 -13.77
N ARG A 196 -13.38 2.00 -14.51
CA ARG A 196 -14.52 1.21 -14.98
C ARG A 196 -15.37 0.68 -13.82
N ASP A 197 -14.71 0.18 -12.76
CA ASP A 197 -15.39 -0.51 -11.66
C ASP A 197 -15.87 0.47 -10.55
N SER A 198 -15.18 1.60 -10.36
CA SER A 198 -15.43 2.59 -9.31
C SER A 198 -15.58 4.04 -9.80
N GLY A 199 -15.79 4.26 -11.10
CA GLY A 199 -15.90 5.59 -11.70
C GLY A 199 -17.06 6.46 -11.16
N HIS A 200 -18.03 5.85 -10.45
CA HIS A 200 -19.08 6.59 -9.74
C HIS A 200 -18.51 7.46 -8.59
N ASP A 201 -17.29 7.23 -8.16
CA ASP A 201 -16.57 8.05 -7.18
C ASP A 201 -16.01 9.35 -7.76
N LEU A 202 -15.91 9.46 -9.10
CA LEU A 202 -15.40 10.64 -9.81
C LEU A 202 -16.43 11.78 -9.81
N VAL A 203 -16.86 12.18 -8.62
CA VAL A 203 -17.74 13.33 -8.41
C VAL A 203 -16.92 14.61 -8.24
N SER A 204 -17.52 15.78 -8.52
CA SER A 204 -16.82 17.06 -8.34
C SER A 204 -16.36 17.25 -6.89
N GLY A 205 -15.07 17.50 -6.67
CA GLY A 205 -14.47 17.70 -5.35
C GLY A 205 -13.09 18.34 -5.46
N LYS A 206 -12.63 19.01 -4.38
CA LYS A 206 -11.36 19.77 -4.38
C LYS A 206 -10.16 18.90 -4.76
N TYR A 207 -10.15 17.63 -4.34
CA TYR A 207 -9.04 16.68 -4.56
C TYR A 207 -9.47 15.49 -5.40
N ILE A 208 -10.48 15.66 -6.25
CA ILE A 208 -10.96 14.61 -7.15
C ILE A 208 -10.73 15.08 -8.59
N GLN A 209 -9.82 14.40 -9.27
CA GLN A 209 -9.56 14.62 -10.69
C GLN A 209 -10.60 13.89 -11.55
N SER A 210 -10.93 14.46 -12.70
CA SER A 210 -11.75 13.79 -13.70
C SER A 210 -10.98 12.63 -14.37
N GLU A 211 -11.70 11.67 -14.96
CA GLU A 211 -11.10 10.61 -15.78
C GLU A 211 -10.13 11.15 -16.83
N LYS A 212 -10.50 12.26 -17.52
CA LYS A 212 -9.66 12.90 -18.53
C LYS A 212 -8.34 13.42 -17.95
N GLU A 213 -8.37 14.02 -16.77
CA GLU A 213 -7.17 14.50 -16.08
C GLU A 213 -6.29 13.34 -15.65
N ILE A 214 -6.88 12.31 -15.05
CA ILE A 214 -6.17 11.10 -14.60
C ILE A 214 -5.46 10.41 -15.77
N LEU A 215 -6.18 10.11 -16.86
CA LEU A 215 -5.65 9.35 -18.00
C LEU A 215 -4.80 10.19 -18.94
N GLY A 216 -4.87 11.52 -18.86
CA GLY A 216 -4.08 12.44 -19.66
C GLY A 216 -2.62 12.61 -19.20
N GLN A 217 -2.24 12.07 -18.03
CA GLN A 217 -0.93 12.27 -17.40
C GLN A 217 0.01 11.10 -17.70
N GLU A 218 0.52 11.01 -18.93
CA GLU A 218 1.39 9.89 -19.34
C GLU A 218 2.65 9.76 -18.49
N SER A 219 3.32 10.88 -18.20
CA SER A 219 4.55 10.91 -17.41
C SER A 219 4.37 10.42 -15.97
N PHE A 220 3.17 10.55 -15.41
CA PHE A 220 2.91 10.08 -14.06
C PHE A 220 2.85 8.54 -13.97
N PHE A 221 2.37 7.88 -15.02
CA PHE A 221 2.41 6.41 -15.09
C PHE A 221 3.84 5.89 -15.13
N ASP A 222 4.73 6.55 -15.90
CA ASP A 222 6.15 6.18 -15.96
C ASP A 222 6.84 6.43 -14.61
N SER A 223 6.57 7.56 -13.97
CA SER A 223 7.11 7.89 -12.65
C SER A 223 6.61 6.90 -11.59
N SER A 224 5.33 6.55 -11.59
CA SER A 224 4.74 5.56 -10.69
C SER A 224 5.37 4.18 -10.86
N ARG A 225 5.59 3.74 -12.11
CA ARG A 225 6.30 2.48 -12.39
C ARG A 225 7.73 2.49 -11.82
N ASN A 226 8.49 3.57 -12.04
CA ASN A 226 9.84 3.69 -11.53
C ASN A 226 9.89 3.67 -9.99
N LEU A 227 8.94 4.37 -9.35
CA LEU A 227 8.78 4.36 -7.90
C LEU A 227 8.46 2.94 -7.40
N THR A 228 7.51 2.26 -8.04
CA THR A 228 7.14 0.87 -7.70
C THR A 228 8.35 -0.05 -7.78
N PHE A 229 9.09 0.00 -8.88
CA PHE A 229 10.27 -0.87 -9.10
C PHE A 229 11.36 -0.59 -8.06
N SER A 230 11.61 0.67 -7.75
CA SER A 230 12.56 1.05 -6.70
C SER A 230 12.13 0.56 -5.32
N LEU A 231 10.82 0.66 -5.01
CA LEU A 231 10.24 0.17 -3.77
C LEU A 231 10.34 -1.36 -3.66
N MET A 232 10.02 -2.07 -4.73
CA MET A 232 10.09 -3.53 -4.73
C MET A 232 11.54 -4.05 -4.67
N ASN A 233 12.51 -3.34 -5.27
CA ASN A 233 13.94 -3.64 -5.10
C ASN A 233 14.38 -3.44 -3.65
N TRP A 234 13.88 -2.40 -2.98
CA TRP A 234 14.13 -2.19 -1.56
C TRP A 234 13.61 -3.35 -0.70
N PHE A 235 12.40 -3.87 -0.98
CA PHE A 235 11.89 -5.07 -0.31
C PHE A 235 12.70 -6.32 -0.63
N GLU A 236 13.21 -6.46 -1.86
CA GLU A 236 14.11 -7.55 -2.25
C GLU A 236 15.38 -7.58 -1.38
N GLU A 237 15.98 -6.41 -1.14
CA GLU A 237 17.14 -6.25 -0.25
C GLU A 237 16.80 -6.63 1.19
N LYS A 238 15.63 -6.22 1.70
CA LYS A 238 15.15 -6.57 3.05
C LYS A 238 15.00 -8.09 3.21
N CYS A 239 14.36 -8.74 2.26
CA CYS A 239 14.19 -10.20 2.29
C CYS A 239 15.53 -10.97 2.17
N GLY A 240 16.55 -10.39 1.58
CA GLY A 240 17.90 -11.00 1.42
C GLY A 240 18.78 -10.91 2.66
N GLN A 241 18.47 -10.03 3.62
CA GLN A 241 19.27 -9.82 4.85
C GLN A 241 18.92 -10.81 5.97
N GLU A 242 17.82 -11.56 5.84
CA GLU A 242 17.36 -12.54 6.84
C GLU A 242 17.93 -13.97 6.66
N ASN A 243 18.88 -14.19 5.73
CA ASN A 243 19.50 -15.51 5.48
C ASN A 243 20.93 -15.61 6.01
#